data_b43513988de4a6b735b523c4596afbeb
#
_entry.id   b43513988de4a6b735b523c4596afbeb
#
_cell.length_a   1.000
_cell.length_b   1.000
_cell.length_c   1.000
_cell.angle_alpha   90.00
_cell.angle_beta   90.00
_cell.angle_gamma   90.00
#
_symmetry.space_group_name_H-M   'P 1'
#
loop_
_entity.id
_entity.type
_entity.pdbx_description
1 polymer ?
#
loop_
_entity_poly.entity_id
_entity_poly.type
_entity_poly.pdbx_seq_one_letter_code
_entity_poly.pdbx_strand_id
1 'polypeptide(L)'
;MPQRDHYRRQKRRIWPWLLLGLAFVVLLIIGGTYLGAKEVADDLYAPTQGADQAKQSAQRNPELGEDPISVLLVGMDSGNGRTTGEQNTDALILLTLNPKTNSAKMLSIPRDTYSEQVGTKINAAYGQGGIEATIGAVQELLNVPVDYYALVNMTGLVNIVDSLGGIQVDNPLSFDNMGYSFPRGRLTLHDGQETMAYIRMRYEDPEGDFGRARREQVVLRGILDSLRSVQSLTHLKDLSDIVRQNVRTDLQLSDMMVLAKDYRSTADSIEQGVLKGTDDMSTGTYLSIVSEEDRQEASNRLRQHLELPKASLSD
;
A
#
# COMPACT_ATOMS: atom_id res chain seq x y z
N MET A 1 -41.07 -3.41 8.83
CA MET A 1 -40.24 -2.25 9.19
C MET A 1 -38.83 -2.74 9.36
N PRO A 2 -37.88 -2.44 8.48
CA PRO A 2 -36.49 -2.80 8.65
C PRO A 2 -35.79 -1.69 9.43
N GLN A 3 -35.10 -2.08 10.50
CA GLN A 3 -34.22 -1.21 11.29
C GLN A 3 -33.05 -0.76 10.43
N ARG A 4 -32.93 0.56 10.25
CA ARG A 4 -31.73 1.21 9.71
C ARG A 4 -30.72 1.27 10.85
N ASP A 5 -29.71 0.41 10.80
CA ASP A 5 -28.54 0.50 11.67
C ASP A 5 -27.73 1.75 11.31
N HIS A 6 -27.77 2.70 12.23
CA HIS A 6 -26.93 3.89 12.19
C HIS A 6 -25.48 3.48 12.44
N TYR A 7 -24.69 3.40 11.39
CA TYR A 7 -23.24 3.36 11.49
C TYR A 7 -22.76 4.67 12.12
N ARG A 8 -22.58 4.68 13.45
CA ARG A 8 -22.00 5.77 14.21
C ARG A 8 -20.55 5.97 13.77
N ARG A 9 -20.27 7.03 13.03
CA ARG A 9 -18.91 7.55 12.78
C ARG A 9 -18.22 7.82 14.11
N GLN A 10 -17.45 6.87 14.61
CA GLN A 10 -16.44 7.17 15.62
C GLN A 10 -15.26 7.85 14.88
N LYS A 11 -15.16 9.17 15.03
CA LYS A 11 -13.96 9.93 14.74
C LYS A 11 -12.84 9.46 15.70
N ARG A 12 -12.13 8.40 15.38
CA ARG A 12 -10.85 8.09 16.00
C ARG A 12 -9.74 8.63 15.12
N ARG A 13 -9.05 9.63 15.62
CA ARG A 13 -7.79 10.24 15.15
C ARG A 13 -6.68 9.18 15.11
N ILE A 14 -6.62 8.32 14.10
CA ILE A 14 -5.71 7.18 14.16
C ILE A 14 -4.81 7.07 12.93
N TRP A 15 -4.89 7.94 11.89
CA TRP A 15 -4.35 7.64 10.60
C TRP A 15 -3.32 8.60 9.95
N PRO A 16 -2.55 9.43 10.65
CA PRO A 16 -1.53 10.27 10.02
C PRO A 16 -0.27 9.53 9.52
N TRP A 17 -0.21 8.22 9.57
CA TRP A 17 1.03 7.53 9.81
C TRP A 17 1.54 6.68 8.64
N LEU A 18 0.72 6.25 7.68
CA LEU A 18 1.17 5.45 6.54
C LEU A 18 1.95 6.27 5.51
N LEU A 19 1.55 7.52 5.30
CA LEU A 19 2.32 8.45 4.50
C LEU A 19 3.64 8.86 5.14
N LEU A 20 3.64 8.93 6.46
CA LEU A 20 4.86 9.11 7.22
C LEU A 20 5.78 7.88 7.08
N GLY A 21 5.29 6.69 6.81
CA GLY A 21 6.13 5.53 6.58
C GLY A 21 6.91 5.62 5.27
N LEU A 22 6.25 5.95 4.18
CA LEU A 22 6.94 6.26 2.93
C LEU A 22 7.78 7.52 3.11
N ALA A 23 7.22 8.59 3.68
CA ALA A 23 7.95 9.81 3.99
C ALA A 23 9.00 9.61 5.09
N PHE A 24 8.86 8.62 5.99
CA PHE A 24 9.80 8.36 7.05
C PHE A 24 10.91 7.38 6.64
N VAL A 25 10.64 6.41 5.78
CA VAL A 25 11.69 5.72 5.01
C VAL A 25 12.53 6.77 4.27
N VAL A 26 11.89 7.77 3.71
CA VAL A 26 12.49 8.94 3.10
C VAL A 26 13.22 9.84 4.12
N LEU A 27 12.65 10.10 5.30
CA LEU A 27 13.29 10.89 6.35
C LEU A 27 14.44 10.16 7.05
N LEU A 28 14.43 8.83 7.13
CA LEU A 28 15.57 8.03 7.56
C LEU A 28 16.72 8.12 6.55
N ILE A 29 16.39 8.18 5.26
CA ILE A 29 17.33 8.45 4.17
C ILE A 29 17.91 9.88 4.32
N ILE A 30 17.08 10.88 4.66
CA ILE A 30 17.48 12.28 4.83
C ILE A 30 18.21 12.52 6.16
N GLY A 31 17.93 11.76 7.22
CA GLY A 31 18.60 11.84 8.54
C GLY A 31 20.04 11.31 8.54
N GLY A 32 20.41 10.47 7.56
CA GLY A 32 21.81 10.20 7.20
C GLY A 32 22.40 11.42 6.52
N THR A 33 23.73 11.59 6.58
CA THR A 33 24.40 12.69 5.87
C THR A 33 23.88 12.80 4.44
N TYR A 34 23.67 14.00 3.92
CA TYR A 34 23.14 14.28 2.56
C TYR A 34 23.73 13.38 1.46
N LEU A 35 25.00 12.98 1.58
CA LEU A 35 25.67 12.04 0.67
C LEU A 35 25.10 10.62 0.78
N GLY A 36 24.87 10.11 1.97
CA GLY A 36 24.29 8.78 2.18
C GLY A 36 22.81 8.69 1.74
N ALA A 37 22.05 9.76 1.93
CA ALA A 37 20.66 9.84 1.48
C ALA A 37 20.54 9.77 -0.05
N LYS A 38 21.45 10.43 -0.78
CA LYS A 38 21.47 10.40 -2.24
C LYS A 38 21.79 8.99 -2.76
N GLU A 39 22.80 8.33 -2.24
CA GLU A 39 23.14 6.96 -2.64
C GLU A 39 21.96 5.99 -2.43
N VAL A 40 21.27 6.08 -1.29
CA VAL A 40 20.10 5.24 -1.02
C VAL A 40 18.98 5.54 -2.02
N ALA A 41 18.67 6.81 -2.26
CA ALA A 41 17.62 7.18 -3.19
C ALA A 41 17.93 6.77 -4.63
N ASP A 42 19.19 6.89 -5.06
CA ASP A 42 19.64 6.44 -6.39
C ASP A 42 19.49 4.91 -6.54
N ASP A 43 19.76 4.13 -5.49
CA ASP A 43 19.59 2.67 -5.48
C ASP A 43 18.10 2.23 -5.47
N LEU A 44 17.22 3.05 -4.89
CA LEU A 44 15.78 2.80 -4.88
C LEU A 44 15.12 3.18 -6.21
N TYR A 45 15.72 4.10 -6.95
CA TYR A 45 15.12 4.68 -8.13
C TYR A 45 15.03 3.66 -9.27
N ALA A 46 13.80 3.36 -9.66
CA ALA A 46 13.46 2.47 -10.77
C ALA A 46 12.34 3.11 -11.58
N PRO A 47 12.66 3.96 -12.57
CA PRO A 47 11.65 4.65 -13.36
C PRO A 47 10.83 3.66 -14.20
N THR A 48 9.56 3.98 -14.42
CA THR A 48 8.64 3.19 -15.24
C THR A 48 8.00 4.06 -16.33
N GLN A 49 7.84 3.48 -17.52
CA GLN A 49 7.12 4.13 -18.61
C GLN A 49 5.60 4.13 -18.36
N GLY A 50 5.09 3.18 -17.57
CA GLY A 50 3.67 3.05 -17.29
C GLY A 50 3.08 4.25 -16.54
N ALA A 51 3.79 4.77 -15.54
CA ALA A 51 3.37 5.98 -14.83
C ALA A 51 3.40 7.23 -15.73
N ASP A 52 4.43 7.37 -16.56
CA ASP A 52 4.53 8.50 -17.49
C ASP A 52 3.45 8.44 -18.57
N GLN A 53 3.12 7.26 -19.10
CA GLN A 53 2.02 7.07 -20.05
C GLN A 53 0.66 7.38 -19.41
N ALA A 54 0.46 7.02 -18.15
CA ALA A 54 -0.77 7.33 -17.43
C ALA A 54 -0.94 8.84 -17.22
N LYS A 55 0.11 9.54 -16.84
CA LYS A 55 0.10 11.01 -16.75
C LYS A 55 -0.23 11.65 -18.10
N GLN A 56 0.34 11.15 -19.17
CA GLN A 56 0.08 11.65 -20.53
C GLN A 56 -1.36 11.36 -21.00
N SER A 57 -1.87 10.15 -20.80
CA SER A 57 -3.24 9.79 -21.19
C SER A 57 -4.30 10.53 -20.40
N ALA A 58 -4.05 10.78 -19.10
CA ALA A 58 -4.91 11.60 -18.27
C ALA A 58 -4.72 13.12 -18.51
N GLN A 59 -3.84 13.52 -19.42
CA GLN A 59 -3.42 14.92 -19.62
C GLN A 59 -3.00 15.58 -18.31
N ARG A 60 -2.32 14.81 -17.45
CA ARG A 60 -1.99 15.18 -16.09
C ARG A 60 -0.48 15.30 -15.92
N ASN A 61 -0.06 16.43 -15.39
CA ASN A 61 1.30 16.66 -14.94
C ASN A 61 1.24 17.37 -13.60
N PRO A 62 0.98 16.62 -12.49
CA PRO A 62 0.81 17.23 -11.18
C PRO A 62 2.11 17.91 -10.76
N GLU A 63 2.00 19.15 -10.28
CA GLU A 63 3.11 19.85 -9.64
C GLU A 63 3.27 19.31 -8.22
N LEU A 64 4.35 18.55 -8.01
CA LEU A 64 4.61 17.93 -6.73
C LEU A 64 4.84 19.01 -5.65
N GLY A 65 4.10 18.91 -4.56
CA GLY A 65 4.07 19.92 -3.47
C GLY A 65 2.79 20.73 -3.45
N GLU A 66 2.11 20.89 -4.58
CA GLU A 66 0.91 21.72 -4.71
C GLU A 66 -0.32 20.91 -5.09
N ASP A 67 -0.17 19.96 -6.04
CA ASP A 67 -1.29 19.21 -6.58
C ASP A 67 -1.53 17.87 -5.87
N PRO A 68 -2.78 17.37 -5.88
CA PRO A 68 -3.05 16.02 -5.42
C PRO A 68 -2.34 15.00 -6.31
N ILE A 69 -1.82 13.93 -5.71
CA ILE A 69 -1.12 12.83 -6.39
C ILE A 69 -1.67 11.48 -6.01
N SER A 70 -1.40 10.48 -6.84
CA SER A 70 -1.68 9.07 -6.58
C SER A 70 -0.38 8.26 -6.50
N VAL A 71 -0.33 7.33 -5.54
CA VAL A 71 0.82 6.44 -5.32
C VAL A 71 0.31 5.01 -5.19
N LEU A 72 0.81 4.10 -6.02
CA LEU A 72 0.51 2.68 -5.91
C LEU A 72 1.54 2.00 -5.00
N LEU A 73 1.08 1.49 -3.86
CA LEU A 73 1.89 0.67 -2.97
C LEU A 73 1.70 -0.79 -3.34
N VAL A 74 2.80 -1.49 -3.60
CA VAL A 74 2.80 -2.89 -4.04
C VAL A 74 3.65 -3.72 -3.10
N GLY A 75 3.05 -4.75 -2.51
CA GLY A 75 3.75 -5.76 -1.72
C GLY A 75 3.97 -7.02 -2.54
N MET A 76 5.22 -7.47 -2.67
CA MET A 76 5.57 -8.70 -3.38
C MET A 76 5.86 -9.86 -2.42
N ASP A 77 5.30 -11.04 -2.69
CA ASP A 77 5.78 -12.29 -2.09
C ASP A 77 6.92 -12.87 -2.95
N SER A 78 8.14 -12.54 -2.58
CA SER A 78 9.34 -13.12 -3.18
C SER A 78 9.76 -14.39 -2.43
N GLY A 79 8.82 -15.28 -2.12
CA GLY A 79 9.10 -16.54 -1.43
C GLY A 79 10.29 -17.29 -2.04
N ASN A 80 11.20 -17.78 -1.17
CA ASN A 80 12.41 -18.50 -1.55
C ASN A 80 12.11 -19.58 -2.61
N GLY A 81 12.70 -19.41 -3.80
CA GLY A 81 12.68 -20.42 -4.88
C GLY A 81 11.70 -20.16 -6.02
N ARG A 82 10.96 -19.04 -6.03
CA ARG A 82 10.13 -18.67 -7.19
C ARG A 82 10.97 -18.00 -8.28
N THR A 83 10.76 -18.46 -9.51
CA THR A 83 11.36 -17.84 -10.70
C THR A 83 10.68 -16.51 -11.03
N THR A 84 11.32 -15.65 -11.81
CA THR A 84 10.83 -14.29 -12.16
C THR A 84 9.40 -14.29 -12.75
N GLY A 85 8.93 -15.37 -13.37
CA GLY A 85 7.56 -15.52 -13.92
C GLY A 85 6.49 -15.99 -12.92
N GLU A 86 6.90 -16.35 -11.69
CA GLU A 86 5.98 -16.81 -10.63
C GLU A 86 5.79 -15.78 -9.51
N GLN A 87 6.29 -14.56 -9.69
CA GLN A 87 6.19 -13.48 -8.71
C GLN A 87 4.80 -12.83 -8.81
N ASN A 88 4.02 -13.00 -7.74
CA ASN A 88 2.72 -12.37 -7.60
C ASN A 88 2.78 -11.25 -6.57
N THR A 89 1.93 -10.26 -6.74
CA THR A 89 1.72 -9.24 -5.71
C THR A 89 0.72 -9.76 -4.67
N ASP A 90 1.03 -9.60 -3.39
CA ASP A 90 0.14 -10.00 -2.31
C ASP A 90 -0.64 -8.82 -1.72
N ALA A 91 -0.12 -7.60 -1.85
CA ALA A 91 -0.76 -6.37 -1.44
C ALA A 91 -0.76 -5.35 -2.58
N LEU A 92 -1.91 -4.75 -2.85
CA LEU A 92 -2.10 -3.66 -3.80
C LEU A 92 -2.92 -2.58 -3.10
N ILE A 93 -2.34 -1.39 -2.92
CA ILE A 93 -3.01 -0.28 -2.25
C ILE A 93 -2.83 0.98 -3.11
N LEU A 94 -3.92 1.54 -3.61
CA LEU A 94 -3.90 2.85 -4.27
C LEU A 94 -4.14 3.94 -3.24
N LEU A 95 -3.14 4.79 -3.07
CA LEU A 95 -3.14 5.93 -2.17
C LEU A 95 -3.30 7.22 -2.98
N THR A 96 -4.21 8.10 -2.60
CA THR A 96 -4.29 9.46 -3.13
C THR A 96 -4.03 10.47 -2.02
N LEU A 97 -3.21 11.47 -2.31
CA LEU A 97 -2.75 12.49 -1.39
C LEU A 97 -3.18 13.86 -1.90
N ASN A 98 -3.89 14.62 -1.09
CA ASN A 98 -4.31 15.97 -1.47
C ASN A 98 -3.82 16.99 -0.43
N PRO A 99 -2.75 17.74 -0.72
CA PRO A 99 -2.18 18.73 0.19
C PRO A 99 -3.12 19.92 0.42
N LYS A 100 -3.98 20.24 -0.56
CA LYS A 100 -4.93 21.37 -0.46
C LYS A 100 -6.02 21.10 0.58
N THR A 101 -6.44 19.83 0.71
CA THR A 101 -7.45 19.42 1.69
C THR A 101 -6.84 18.79 2.94
N ASN A 102 -5.51 18.66 3.00
CA ASN A 102 -4.79 17.97 4.06
C ASN A 102 -5.38 16.58 4.36
N SER A 103 -5.65 15.81 3.31
CA SER A 103 -6.29 14.52 3.44
C SER A 103 -5.67 13.48 2.49
N ALA A 104 -5.86 12.22 2.83
CA ALA A 104 -5.49 11.09 1.99
C ALA A 104 -6.64 10.09 1.90
N LYS A 105 -6.72 9.38 0.78
CA LYS A 105 -7.60 8.24 0.61
C LYS A 105 -6.77 7.02 0.25
N MET A 106 -7.09 5.90 0.86
CA MET A 106 -6.44 4.63 0.67
C MET A 106 -7.47 3.61 0.25
N LEU A 107 -7.24 2.97 -0.89
CA LEU A 107 -8.06 1.88 -1.40
C LEU A 107 -7.20 0.63 -1.54
N SER A 108 -7.47 -0.38 -0.70
CA SER A 108 -6.89 -1.72 -0.87
C SER A 108 -7.63 -2.46 -1.97
N ILE A 109 -6.89 -3.04 -2.90
CA ILE A 109 -7.39 -3.88 -3.99
C ILE A 109 -7.03 -5.33 -3.63
N PRO A 110 -8.00 -6.20 -3.34
CA PRO A 110 -7.73 -7.60 -3.03
C PRO A 110 -6.97 -8.26 -4.18
N ARG A 111 -5.97 -9.05 -3.86
CA ARG A 111 -5.08 -9.71 -4.84
C ARG A 111 -5.83 -10.65 -5.80
N ASP A 112 -6.96 -11.20 -5.34
CA ASP A 112 -7.82 -12.12 -6.10
C ASP A 112 -8.86 -11.39 -6.96
N THR A 113 -8.86 -10.04 -7.00
CA THR A 113 -9.71 -9.24 -7.85
C THR A 113 -9.45 -9.60 -9.31
N TYR A 114 -10.53 -9.86 -10.07
CA TYR A 114 -10.43 -10.10 -11.51
C TYR A 114 -10.03 -8.81 -12.23
N SER A 115 -9.07 -8.92 -13.14
CA SER A 115 -8.67 -7.85 -14.06
C SER A 115 -8.84 -8.34 -15.50
N GLU A 116 -9.51 -7.56 -16.30
CA GLU A 116 -9.72 -7.87 -17.74
C GLU A 116 -8.39 -7.83 -18.49
N GLN A 117 -7.53 -6.85 -18.20
CA GLN A 117 -6.20 -6.73 -18.81
C GLN A 117 -5.33 -7.96 -18.54
N VAL A 118 -5.41 -8.53 -17.35
CA VAL A 118 -4.60 -9.71 -16.94
C VAL A 118 -5.26 -11.00 -17.39
N GLY A 119 -6.59 -11.01 -17.57
CA GLY A 119 -7.40 -12.19 -17.89
C GLY A 119 -7.59 -13.15 -16.73
N THR A 120 -7.17 -12.76 -15.52
CA THR A 120 -7.28 -13.53 -14.27
C THR A 120 -7.17 -12.61 -13.07
N LYS A 121 -6.68 -13.11 -11.93
CA LYS A 121 -6.42 -12.31 -10.72
C LYS A 121 -5.43 -11.19 -10.98
N ILE A 122 -5.71 -10.00 -10.46
CA ILE A 122 -4.87 -8.82 -10.63
C ILE A 122 -3.43 -9.03 -10.10
N ASN A 123 -3.24 -9.88 -9.11
CA ASN A 123 -1.93 -10.19 -8.55
C ASN A 123 -0.96 -10.85 -9.55
N ALA A 124 -1.48 -11.47 -10.62
CA ALA A 124 -0.67 -12.09 -11.67
C ALA A 124 -0.07 -11.05 -12.65
N ALA A 125 -0.53 -9.80 -12.61
CA ALA A 125 -0.03 -8.73 -13.47
C ALA A 125 1.49 -8.57 -13.37
N TYR A 126 2.03 -8.61 -12.16
CA TYR A 126 3.47 -8.47 -11.95
C TYR A 126 4.28 -9.59 -12.63
N GLY A 127 3.83 -10.84 -12.54
CA GLY A 127 4.47 -11.96 -13.22
C GLY A 127 4.42 -11.86 -14.75
N GLN A 128 3.42 -11.18 -15.33
CA GLN A 128 3.25 -11.00 -16.77
C GLN A 128 4.12 -9.87 -17.36
N GLY A 129 4.31 -8.77 -16.61
CA GLY A 129 5.02 -7.60 -17.15
C GLY A 129 5.55 -6.66 -16.07
N GLY A 130 5.83 -7.17 -14.87
CA GLY A 130 6.43 -6.38 -13.79
C GLY A 130 5.51 -5.29 -13.25
N ILE A 131 6.14 -4.25 -12.74
CA ILE A 131 5.42 -3.11 -12.13
C ILE A 131 4.57 -2.35 -13.16
N GLU A 132 5.00 -2.28 -14.42
CA GLU A 132 4.25 -1.60 -15.47
C GLU A 132 2.91 -2.26 -15.75
N ALA A 133 2.88 -3.60 -15.87
CA ALA A 133 1.65 -4.35 -16.04
C ALA A 133 0.74 -4.23 -14.80
N THR A 134 1.33 -4.16 -13.60
CA THR A 134 0.58 -3.98 -12.36
C THR A 134 -0.07 -2.59 -12.30
N ILE A 135 0.66 -1.54 -12.66
CA ILE A 135 0.14 -0.18 -12.77
C ILE A 135 -1.00 -0.14 -13.80
N GLY A 136 -0.76 -0.71 -15.00
CA GLY A 136 -1.79 -0.77 -16.05
C GLY A 136 -3.07 -1.45 -15.58
N ALA A 137 -2.96 -2.60 -14.92
CA ALA A 137 -4.11 -3.34 -14.41
C ALA A 137 -4.92 -2.55 -13.35
N VAL A 138 -4.23 -1.81 -12.48
CA VAL A 138 -4.91 -0.95 -11.48
C VAL A 138 -5.59 0.23 -12.15
N GLN A 139 -4.96 0.85 -13.14
CA GLN A 139 -5.50 1.97 -13.88
C GLN A 139 -6.71 1.56 -14.73
N GLU A 140 -6.65 0.41 -15.38
CA GLU A 140 -7.79 -0.16 -16.12
C GLU A 140 -8.96 -0.47 -15.17
N LEU A 141 -8.68 -1.11 -14.04
CA LEU A 141 -9.71 -1.49 -13.07
C LEU A 141 -10.49 -0.29 -12.52
N LEU A 142 -9.80 0.83 -12.26
CA LEU A 142 -10.36 1.97 -11.53
C LEU A 142 -10.53 3.24 -12.38
N ASN A 143 -10.01 3.28 -13.60
CA ASN A 143 -9.90 4.50 -14.42
C ASN A 143 -9.33 5.70 -13.60
N VAL A 144 -8.26 5.44 -12.84
CA VAL A 144 -7.55 6.43 -12.03
C VAL A 144 -6.06 6.37 -12.40
N PRO A 145 -5.42 7.50 -12.76
CA PRO A 145 -3.99 7.50 -13.06
C PRO A 145 -3.18 7.15 -11.81
N VAL A 146 -2.06 6.48 -12.01
CA VAL A 146 -1.04 6.22 -10.99
C VAL A 146 0.16 7.13 -11.29
N ASP A 147 0.40 8.13 -10.46
CA ASP A 147 1.47 9.11 -10.67
C ASP A 147 2.83 8.55 -10.23
N TYR A 148 2.85 7.77 -9.15
CA TYR A 148 4.05 7.16 -8.56
C TYR A 148 3.77 5.76 -8.04
N TYR A 149 4.82 4.98 -7.82
CA TYR A 149 4.70 3.70 -7.14
C TYR A 149 5.77 3.49 -6.07
N ALA A 150 5.49 2.59 -5.14
CA ALA A 150 6.47 2.01 -4.24
C ALA A 150 6.24 0.50 -4.14
N LEU A 151 7.25 -0.26 -4.50
CA LEU A 151 7.27 -1.72 -4.46
C LEU A 151 8.10 -2.17 -3.26
N VAL A 152 7.51 -3.01 -2.41
CA VAL A 152 8.18 -3.56 -1.23
C VAL A 152 8.15 -5.09 -1.30
N ASN A 153 9.30 -5.69 -1.12
CA ASN A 153 9.41 -7.14 -0.97
C ASN A 153 9.02 -7.55 0.46
N MET A 154 8.25 -8.63 0.61
CA MET A 154 7.82 -9.15 1.92
C MET A 154 9.00 -9.55 2.83
N THR A 155 10.13 -10.00 2.26
CA THR A 155 11.37 -10.20 3.03
C THR A 155 11.86 -8.89 3.64
N GLY A 156 11.72 -7.78 2.94
CA GLY A 156 12.04 -6.45 3.47
C GLY A 156 11.17 -6.06 4.65
N LEU A 157 9.87 -6.40 4.61
CA LEU A 157 8.97 -6.17 5.74
C LEU A 157 9.44 -6.93 6.99
N VAL A 158 9.80 -8.21 6.84
CA VAL A 158 10.37 -9.04 7.92
C VAL A 158 11.61 -8.37 8.50
N ASN A 159 12.57 -8.04 7.65
CA ASN A 159 13.84 -7.43 8.06
C ASN A 159 13.65 -6.05 8.72
N ILE A 160 12.69 -5.25 8.27
CA ILE A 160 12.36 -3.97 8.90
C ILE A 160 11.84 -4.20 10.33
N VAL A 161 10.92 -5.15 10.53
CA VAL A 161 10.37 -5.46 11.85
C VAL A 161 11.47 -5.97 12.78
N ASP A 162 12.35 -6.85 12.30
CA ASP A 162 13.49 -7.37 13.04
C ASP A 162 14.44 -6.24 13.47
N SER A 163 14.78 -5.32 12.56
CA SER A 163 15.62 -4.14 12.86
C SER A 163 15.00 -3.20 13.89
N LEU A 164 13.67 -3.14 13.94
CA LEU A 164 12.95 -2.32 14.92
C LEU A 164 12.83 -2.99 16.28
N GLY A 165 13.21 -4.27 16.41
CA GLY A 165 13.02 -5.08 17.63
C GLY A 165 11.56 -5.40 17.90
N GLY A 166 10.75 -5.50 16.83
CA GLY A 166 9.32 -5.73 16.89
C GLY A 166 8.47 -4.47 16.74
N ILE A 167 7.15 -4.68 16.62
CA ILE A 167 6.16 -3.61 16.44
C ILE A 167 4.97 -3.82 17.36
N GLN A 168 4.29 -2.73 17.74
CA GLN A 168 3.01 -2.79 18.44
C GLN A 168 1.86 -2.63 17.48
N VAL A 169 0.82 -3.47 17.66
CA VAL A 169 -0.38 -3.45 16.82
C VAL A 169 -1.65 -3.53 17.66
N ASP A 170 -2.75 -2.94 17.17
CA ASP A 170 -4.08 -3.09 17.73
C ASP A 170 -4.82 -4.19 16.97
N ASN A 171 -4.85 -5.40 17.52
CA ASN A 171 -5.48 -6.56 16.89
C ASN A 171 -7.00 -6.58 17.15
N PRO A 172 -7.84 -6.50 16.11
CA PRO A 172 -9.29 -6.51 16.27
C PRO A 172 -9.89 -7.90 16.54
N LEU A 173 -9.15 -8.98 16.20
CA LEU A 173 -9.63 -10.36 16.22
C LEU A 173 -8.65 -11.27 16.96
N SER A 174 -9.16 -12.16 17.83
CA SER A 174 -8.33 -13.21 18.44
C SER A 174 -8.24 -14.42 17.51
N PHE A 175 -7.02 -14.91 17.24
CA PHE A 175 -6.77 -16.08 16.38
C PHE A 175 -5.42 -16.72 16.67
N ASP A 176 -5.24 -17.95 16.19
CA ASP A 176 -3.97 -18.66 16.18
C ASP A 176 -3.52 -18.90 14.73
N ASN A 177 -2.24 -18.70 14.42
CA ASN A 177 -1.72 -18.98 13.09
C ASN A 177 -0.22 -19.31 13.12
N MET A 178 0.19 -20.33 12.38
CA MET A 178 1.59 -20.74 12.22
C MET A 178 2.34 -20.97 13.54
N GLY A 179 1.62 -21.42 14.60
CA GLY A 179 2.20 -21.69 15.92
C GLY A 179 2.27 -20.48 16.86
N TYR A 180 1.78 -19.32 16.42
CA TYR A 180 1.65 -18.10 17.23
C TYR A 180 0.20 -17.88 17.64
N SER A 181 0.01 -17.25 18.81
CA SER A 181 -1.31 -16.86 19.34
C SER A 181 -1.43 -15.34 19.38
N PHE A 182 -2.50 -14.81 18.77
CA PHE A 182 -2.74 -13.38 18.61
C PHE A 182 -4.03 -12.97 19.32
N PRO A 183 -3.97 -12.62 20.62
CA PRO A 183 -5.15 -12.19 21.36
C PRO A 183 -5.68 -10.86 20.81
N ARG A 184 -6.99 -10.64 20.99
CA ARG A 184 -7.62 -9.36 20.66
C ARG A 184 -7.10 -8.25 21.58
N GLY A 185 -6.85 -7.08 21.01
CA GLY A 185 -6.39 -5.88 21.71
C GLY A 185 -5.00 -5.47 21.30
N ARG A 186 -4.34 -4.67 22.14
CA ARG A 186 -2.98 -4.22 21.85
C ARG A 186 -1.99 -5.34 22.15
N LEU A 187 -1.18 -5.68 21.18
CA LEU A 187 -0.14 -6.72 21.29
C LEU A 187 1.16 -6.27 20.62
N THR A 188 2.24 -6.93 20.99
CA THR A 188 3.54 -6.76 20.35
C THR A 188 3.80 -7.94 19.43
N LEU A 189 4.11 -7.67 18.18
CA LEU A 189 4.72 -8.62 17.26
C LEU A 189 6.22 -8.49 17.42
N HIS A 190 6.89 -9.54 17.94
CA HIS A 190 8.26 -9.43 18.45
C HIS A 190 9.31 -9.48 17.33
N ASP A 191 8.97 -10.10 16.21
CA ASP A 191 9.84 -10.26 15.06
C ASP A 191 9.08 -10.31 13.74
N GLY A 192 9.82 -10.35 12.64
CA GLY A 192 9.25 -10.40 11.29
C GLY A 192 8.53 -11.71 10.99
N GLN A 193 8.93 -12.85 11.58
CA GLN A 193 8.27 -14.14 11.38
C GLN A 193 6.90 -14.16 12.05
N GLU A 194 6.81 -13.71 13.29
CA GLU A 194 5.54 -13.52 14.00
C GLU A 194 4.63 -12.54 13.24
N THR A 195 5.21 -11.45 12.71
CA THR A 195 4.49 -10.48 11.89
C THR A 195 3.94 -11.10 10.61
N MET A 196 4.71 -11.94 9.94
CA MET A 196 4.23 -12.68 8.77
C MET A 196 3.13 -13.68 9.11
N ALA A 197 3.24 -14.37 10.25
CA ALA A 197 2.18 -15.26 10.74
C ALA A 197 0.89 -14.45 11.01
N TYR A 198 1.01 -13.26 11.62
CA TYR A 198 -0.11 -12.35 11.85
C TYR A 198 -0.81 -11.93 10.54
N ILE A 199 -0.06 -11.51 9.53
CA ILE A 199 -0.59 -11.08 8.23
C ILE A 199 -1.25 -12.24 7.48
N ARG A 200 -0.60 -13.41 7.43
CA ARG A 200 -1.00 -14.54 6.56
C ARG A 200 -2.25 -15.30 7.03
N MET A 201 -2.77 -15.03 8.21
CA MET A 201 -3.99 -15.65 8.68
C MET A 201 -5.17 -15.36 7.73
N ARG A 202 -5.96 -16.38 7.39
CA ARG A 202 -7.13 -16.28 6.50
C ARG A 202 -8.33 -17.08 6.99
N TYR A 203 -8.09 -18.27 7.52
CA TYR A 203 -9.14 -19.27 7.75
C TYR A 203 -10.03 -18.97 8.95
N GLU A 204 -9.54 -18.26 9.95
CA GLU A 204 -10.30 -17.89 11.14
C GLU A 204 -10.88 -16.46 11.06
N ASP A 205 -10.64 -15.76 9.96
CA ASP A 205 -11.18 -14.42 9.76
C ASP A 205 -12.57 -14.48 9.10
N PRO A 206 -13.62 -13.97 9.75
CA PRO A 206 -14.94 -13.88 9.14
C PRO A 206 -14.98 -13.06 7.85
N GLU A 207 -14.02 -12.15 7.67
CA GLU A 207 -13.87 -11.32 6.47
C GLU A 207 -12.89 -11.93 5.43
N GLY A 208 -12.28 -13.09 5.71
CA GLY A 208 -11.39 -13.80 4.79
C GLY A 208 -10.22 -12.92 4.31
N ASP A 209 -10.09 -12.73 3.00
CA ASP A 209 -9.00 -11.95 2.40
C ASP A 209 -9.10 -10.44 2.67
N PHE A 210 -10.30 -9.92 2.93
CA PHE A 210 -10.49 -8.53 3.37
C PHE A 210 -9.89 -8.30 4.77
N GLY A 211 -10.04 -9.26 5.67
CA GLY A 211 -9.41 -9.21 6.99
C GLY A 211 -7.88 -9.24 6.88
N ARG A 212 -7.33 -10.00 5.93
CA ARG A 212 -5.89 -10.00 5.64
C ARG A 212 -5.43 -8.61 5.19
N ALA A 213 -6.11 -7.97 4.23
CA ALA A 213 -5.77 -6.62 3.79
C ALA A 213 -5.78 -5.59 4.93
N ARG A 214 -6.70 -5.75 5.90
CA ARG A 214 -6.72 -4.94 7.12
C ARG A 214 -5.52 -5.19 8.03
N ARG A 215 -5.10 -6.45 8.21
CA ARG A 215 -3.91 -6.78 9.01
C ARG A 215 -2.64 -6.25 8.40
N GLU A 216 -2.50 -6.27 7.07
CA GLU A 216 -1.41 -5.61 6.36
C GLU A 216 -1.34 -4.11 6.71
N GLN A 217 -2.47 -3.44 6.71
CA GLN A 217 -2.56 -2.03 7.10
C GLN A 217 -2.19 -1.81 8.58
N VAL A 218 -2.63 -2.69 9.47
CA VAL A 218 -2.32 -2.62 10.90
C VAL A 218 -0.81 -2.79 11.15
N VAL A 219 -0.17 -3.73 10.44
CA VAL A 219 1.28 -3.96 10.53
C VAL A 219 2.07 -2.78 9.96
N LEU A 220 1.72 -2.29 8.79
CA LEU A 220 2.32 -1.08 8.23
C LEU A 220 2.29 0.06 9.25
N ARG A 221 1.16 0.25 9.92
CA ARG A 221 1.03 1.24 10.95
C ARG A 221 1.97 0.99 12.13
N GLY A 222 2.04 -0.25 12.62
CA GLY A 222 2.92 -0.62 13.73
C GLY A 222 4.40 -0.32 13.42
N ILE A 223 4.83 -0.60 12.18
CA ILE A 223 6.17 -0.25 11.69
C ILE A 223 6.37 1.27 11.78
N LEU A 224 5.41 2.06 11.32
CA LEU A 224 5.51 3.51 11.32
C LEU A 224 5.59 4.13 12.71
N ASP A 225 4.75 3.65 13.62
CA ASP A 225 4.75 4.11 15.00
C ASP A 225 6.08 3.74 15.71
N SER A 226 6.65 2.56 15.39
CA SER A 226 7.95 2.13 15.90
C SER A 226 9.11 2.97 15.36
N LEU A 227 9.11 3.24 14.05
CA LEU A 227 10.12 4.08 13.40
C LEU A 227 10.21 5.50 14.00
N ARG A 228 9.11 6.05 14.50
CA ARG A 228 9.10 7.37 15.19
C ARG A 228 9.82 7.39 16.51
N SER A 229 9.86 6.25 17.20
CA SER A 229 10.52 6.12 18.51
C SER A 229 12.02 5.81 18.38
N VAL A 230 12.50 5.47 17.17
CA VAL A 230 13.92 5.14 16.94
C VAL A 230 14.76 6.40 16.97
N GLN A 231 15.50 6.59 18.06
CA GLN A 231 16.42 7.71 18.25
C GLN A 231 17.90 7.32 18.04
N SER A 232 18.20 6.04 17.77
CA SER A 232 19.56 5.53 17.66
C SER A 232 20.07 5.55 16.21
N LEU A 233 21.22 6.21 15.98
CA LEU A 233 21.89 6.27 14.67
C LEU A 233 22.33 4.90 14.14
N THR A 234 22.55 3.91 15.01
CA THR A 234 22.93 2.55 14.60
C THR A 234 21.81 1.84 13.85
N HIS A 235 20.56 1.98 14.31
CA HIS A 235 19.41 1.41 13.62
C HIS A 235 19.11 2.07 12.26
N LEU A 236 19.49 3.35 12.10
CA LEU A 236 19.27 4.07 10.83
C LEU A 236 20.09 3.49 9.68
N LYS A 237 21.32 3.04 9.94
CA LYS A 237 22.16 2.43 8.91
C LYS A 237 21.60 1.08 8.48
N ASP A 238 21.24 0.22 9.42
CA ASP A 238 20.68 -1.11 9.14
C ASP A 238 19.36 -0.99 8.37
N LEU A 239 18.48 -0.07 8.76
CA LEU A 239 17.23 0.23 8.05
C LEU A 239 17.49 0.75 6.63
N SER A 240 18.49 1.60 6.45
CA SER A 240 18.90 2.10 5.13
C SER A 240 19.30 0.96 4.20
N ASP A 241 20.13 0.03 4.66
CA ASP A 241 20.58 -1.12 3.87
C ASP A 241 19.42 -2.09 3.55
N ILE A 242 18.49 -2.29 4.49
CA ILE A 242 17.29 -3.10 4.26
C ILE A 242 16.41 -2.46 3.20
N VAL A 243 16.18 -1.15 3.30
CA VAL A 243 15.35 -0.40 2.34
C VAL A 243 15.96 -0.47 0.93
N ARG A 244 17.26 -0.24 0.79
CA ARG A 244 18.00 -0.36 -0.48
C ARG A 244 17.78 -1.71 -1.19
N GLN A 245 17.75 -2.79 -0.43
CA GLN A 245 17.64 -4.13 -0.97
C GLN A 245 16.21 -4.53 -1.32
N ASN A 246 15.23 -3.95 -0.63
CA ASN A 246 13.85 -4.46 -0.61
C ASN A 246 12.79 -3.49 -1.12
N VAL A 247 13.15 -2.25 -1.43
CA VAL A 247 12.22 -1.22 -1.94
C VAL A 247 12.64 -0.76 -3.32
N ARG A 248 11.67 -0.53 -4.21
CA ARG A 248 11.87 0.14 -5.50
C ARG A 248 10.77 1.18 -5.69
N THR A 249 11.11 2.31 -6.29
CA THR A 249 10.16 3.40 -6.54
C THR A 249 10.63 4.25 -7.72
N ASP A 250 9.73 4.95 -8.37
CA ASP A 250 10.02 5.97 -9.37
C ASP A 250 10.15 7.39 -8.78
N LEU A 251 10.04 7.52 -7.44
CA LEU A 251 10.30 8.77 -6.74
C LEU A 251 11.80 9.04 -6.64
N GLN A 252 12.23 10.22 -7.08
CA GLN A 252 13.59 10.70 -6.84
C GLN A 252 13.75 11.26 -5.43
N LEU A 253 15.00 11.46 -4.97
CA LEU A 253 15.26 12.05 -3.66
C LEU A 253 14.56 13.41 -3.48
N SER A 254 14.57 14.26 -4.52
CA SER A 254 13.86 15.54 -4.54
C SER A 254 12.38 15.39 -4.27
N ASP A 255 11.75 14.40 -4.94
CA ASP A 255 10.32 14.13 -4.82
C ASP A 255 9.98 13.65 -3.41
N MET A 256 10.80 12.76 -2.88
CA MET A 256 10.68 12.26 -1.53
C MET A 256 10.77 13.39 -0.48
N MET A 257 11.67 14.37 -0.70
CA MET A 257 11.79 15.54 0.19
C MET A 257 10.54 16.43 0.13
N VAL A 258 9.98 16.64 -1.05
CA VAL A 258 8.74 17.40 -1.23
C VAL A 258 7.57 16.67 -0.55
N LEU A 259 7.44 15.34 -0.74
CA LEU A 259 6.42 14.54 -0.07
C LEU A 259 6.52 14.66 1.46
N ALA A 260 7.72 14.56 1.99
CA ALA A 260 7.96 14.65 3.43
C ALA A 260 7.62 16.02 4.02
N LYS A 261 7.78 17.08 3.24
CA LYS A 261 7.52 18.47 3.67
C LYS A 261 6.06 18.87 3.44
N ASP A 262 5.58 18.72 2.19
CA ASP A 262 4.37 19.40 1.73
C ASP A 262 3.12 18.48 1.82
N TYR A 263 3.29 17.14 1.84
CA TYR A 263 2.18 16.19 2.03
C TYR A 263 2.07 15.63 3.45
N ARG A 264 2.93 16.05 4.37
CA ARG A 264 2.93 15.54 5.74
C ARG A 264 1.57 15.66 6.43
N SER A 265 0.87 16.74 6.22
CA SER A 265 -0.43 17.05 6.83
C SER A 265 -1.56 16.18 6.28
N THR A 266 -1.40 15.60 5.07
CA THR A 266 -2.41 14.67 4.51
C THR A 266 -2.57 13.44 5.37
N ALA A 267 -1.54 13.10 6.13
CA ALA A 267 -1.52 11.99 7.07
C ALA A 267 -2.42 12.19 8.30
N ASP A 268 -2.90 13.40 8.59
CA ASP A 268 -3.79 13.68 9.72
C ASP A 268 -5.23 13.25 9.44
N SER A 269 -5.62 13.09 8.17
CA SER A 269 -6.97 12.71 7.75
C SER A 269 -6.92 11.68 6.61
N ILE A 270 -6.86 10.39 6.95
CA ILE A 270 -6.89 9.32 5.95
C ILE A 270 -8.21 8.57 6.02
N GLU A 271 -8.88 8.51 4.87
CA GLU A 271 -10.04 7.66 4.63
C GLU A 271 -9.58 6.32 4.05
N GLN A 272 -10.01 5.22 4.67
CA GLN A 272 -9.68 3.86 4.22
C GLN A 272 -10.87 3.20 3.54
N GLY A 273 -10.58 2.38 2.54
CA GLY A 273 -11.52 1.50 1.88
C GLY A 273 -10.84 0.23 1.39
N VAL A 274 -11.66 -0.79 1.17
CA VAL A 274 -11.28 -2.01 0.47
C VAL A 274 -12.23 -2.17 -0.69
N LEU A 275 -11.71 -2.43 -1.89
CA LEU A 275 -12.52 -2.69 -3.07
C LEU A 275 -13.17 -4.07 -2.90
N LYS A 276 -14.49 -4.08 -2.74
CA LYS A 276 -15.25 -5.30 -2.46
C LYS A 276 -15.75 -5.92 -3.76
N GLY A 277 -15.52 -7.21 -3.92
CA GLY A 277 -16.07 -8.02 -4.99
C GLY A 277 -16.93 -9.15 -4.44
N THR A 278 -17.62 -9.84 -5.33
CA THR A 278 -18.35 -11.08 -5.08
C THR A 278 -17.48 -12.27 -5.49
N ASP A 279 -17.57 -13.34 -4.72
CA ASP A 279 -16.84 -14.56 -4.97
C ASP A 279 -17.34 -15.26 -6.24
N ASP A 280 -16.42 -15.62 -7.15
CA ASP A 280 -16.71 -16.42 -8.34
C ASP A 280 -15.76 -17.62 -8.44
N MET A 281 -16.34 -18.81 -8.63
CA MET A 281 -15.63 -20.09 -8.81
C MET A 281 -15.99 -20.74 -10.15
N SER A 282 -16.68 -20.03 -11.04
CA SER A 282 -17.22 -20.59 -12.30
C SER A 282 -16.13 -21.14 -13.23
N THR A 283 -14.93 -20.59 -13.17
CA THR A 283 -13.77 -21.00 -13.98
C THR A 283 -12.92 -22.09 -13.30
N GLY A 284 -13.29 -22.57 -12.11
CA GLY A 284 -12.48 -23.49 -11.29
C GLY A 284 -11.34 -22.80 -10.52
N THR A 285 -11.18 -21.49 -10.68
CA THR A 285 -10.26 -20.65 -9.92
C THR A 285 -11.06 -19.64 -9.14
N TYR A 286 -10.73 -19.43 -7.87
CA TYR A 286 -11.36 -18.38 -7.05
C TYR A 286 -11.00 -17.02 -7.61
N LEU A 287 -12.03 -16.22 -7.92
CA LEU A 287 -11.93 -14.83 -8.36
C LEU A 287 -12.83 -13.95 -7.49
N SER A 288 -12.43 -12.71 -7.27
CA SER A 288 -13.27 -11.67 -6.67
C SER A 288 -13.71 -10.73 -7.79
N ILE A 289 -15.00 -10.79 -8.16
CA ILE A 289 -15.56 -9.97 -9.23
C ILE A 289 -16.13 -8.69 -8.62
N VAL A 290 -15.55 -7.56 -8.97
CA VAL A 290 -16.06 -6.24 -8.55
C VAL A 290 -17.09 -5.77 -9.56
N SER A 291 -18.27 -5.37 -9.07
CA SER A 291 -19.32 -4.83 -9.95
C SER A 291 -18.87 -3.53 -10.61
N GLU A 292 -19.41 -3.24 -11.79
CA GLU A 292 -19.13 -1.96 -12.48
C GLU A 292 -19.56 -0.76 -11.60
N GLU A 293 -20.67 -0.89 -10.86
CA GLU A 293 -21.14 0.14 -9.94
C GLU A 293 -20.12 0.44 -8.82
N ASP A 294 -19.59 -0.61 -8.16
CA ASP A 294 -18.59 -0.45 -7.10
C ASP A 294 -17.26 0.09 -7.64
N ARG A 295 -16.83 -0.37 -8.84
CA ARG A 295 -15.65 0.16 -9.53
C ARG A 295 -15.83 1.64 -9.85
N GLN A 296 -16.99 2.03 -10.40
CA GLN A 296 -17.30 3.42 -10.75
C GLN A 296 -17.39 4.32 -9.51
N GLU A 297 -17.99 3.83 -8.40
CA GLU A 297 -18.02 4.56 -7.13
C GLU A 297 -16.61 4.81 -6.60
N ALA A 298 -15.76 3.77 -6.57
CA ALA A 298 -14.36 3.87 -6.16
C ALA A 298 -13.58 4.85 -7.06
N SER A 299 -13.74 4.73 -8.37
CA SER A 299 -13.16 5.65 -9.36
C SER A 299 -13.55 7.10 -9.09
N ASN A 300 -14.86 7.38 -9.01
CA ASN A 300 -15.36 8.73 -8.78
C ASN A 300 -14.82 9.35 -7.49
N ARG A 301 -14.73 8.55 -6.41
CA ARG A 301 -14.24 8.99 -5.11
C ARG A 301 -12.74 9.36 -5.15
N LEU A 302 -11.92 8.55 -5.83
CA LEU A 302 -10.50 8.79 -5.98
C LEU A 302 -10.22 9.94 -6.95
N ARG A 303 -10.91 9.98 -8.09
CA ARG A 303 -10.79 11.06 -9.08
C ARG A 303 -11.18 12.42 -8.49
N GLN A 304 -12.27 12.48 -7.72
CA GLN A 304 -12.67 13.70 -7.01
C GLN A 304 -11.59 14.18 -6.03
N HIS A 305 -10.92 13.25 -5.32
CA HIS A 305 -9.85 13.59 -4.39
C HIS A 305 -8.58 14.06 -5.11
N LEU A 306 -8.36 13.58 -6.32
CA LEU A 306 -7.29 13.99 -7.24
C LEU A 306 -7.63 15.26 -8.05
N GLU A 307 -8.79 15.89 -7.80
CA GLU A 307 -9.30 17.05 -8.56
C GLU A 307 -9.46 16.75 -10.06
N LEU A 308 -9.70 15.48 -10.41
CA LEU A 308 -9.95 15.05 -11.78
C LEU A 308 -11.45 15.08 -12.11
N PRO A 309 -11.82 15.34 -13.38
CA PRO A 309 -13.20 15.22 -13.82
C PRO A 309 -13.70 13.78 -13.64
N LYS A 310 -15.00 13.63 -13.41
CA LYS A 310 -15.62 12.31 -13.48
C LYS A 310 -15.43 11.72 -14.87
N ALA A 311 -15.16 10.43 -14.91
CA ALA A 311 -15.06 9.67 -16.16
C ALA A 311 -15.80 8.34 -15.99
N SER A 312 -16.36 7.82 -17.07
CA SER A 312 -16.92 6.48 -17.11
C SER A 312 -15.79 5.45 -17.17
N LEU A 313 -16.01 4.26 -16.59
CA LEU A 313 -15.09 3.12 -16.77
C LEU A 313 -15.10 2.60 -18.21
N SER A 314 -16.12 2.96 -19.00
CA SER A 314 -16.29 2.59 -20.41
C SER A 314 -15.69 3.59 -21.38
N ASP A 315 -15.14 4.71 -20.90
CA ASP A 315 -14.42 5.72 -21.68
C ASP A 315 -12.91 5.43 -21.64
#